data_02d2a353e384bd47510db3c00caad508
#
_entry.id   02d2a353e384bd47510db3c00caad508
#
_cell.length_a   1.000
_cell.length_b   1.000
_cell.length_c   1.000
_cell.angle_alpha   90.00
_cell.angle_beta   90.00
_cell.angle_gamma   90.00
#
_symmetry.space_group_name_H-M   'P 1'
#
loop_
_entity.id
_entity.type
_entity.pdbx_description
1 polymer ?
#
loop_
_entity_poly.entity_id
_entity_poly.type
_entity_poly.pdbx_seq_one_letter_code
_entity_poly.pdbx_strand_id
1 'polypeptide(L)'
;MSNNKLLIINGPGLSDLSNYNETGYDDLTLAIVQQKCSEACESFGLEMDFRQNDDEAELLSILIEDIDNFDALIINPAGHSHASSIGLDMYSTVINKITNQGKPVVEVRIENIFKQGNNKPLQGPESGVGFVGGLGMHSYVLAIKSINNKLTNK
;
A
#
# COMPACT_ATOMS: atom_id res chain seq x y z
N MET A 1 -22.10 -2.51 -15.34
CA MET A 1 -20.94 -1.67 -15.08
C MET A 1 -19.79 -2.49 -14.53
N SER A 2 -18.61 -2.32 -15.08
CA SER A 2 -17.42 -2.95 -14.52
C SER A 2 -17.05 -2.25 -13.22
N ASN A 3 -16.73 -3.02 -12.20
CA ASN A 3 -16.23 -2.48 -10.95
C ASN A 3 -14.78 -2.01 -11.13
N ASN A 4 -14.40 -0.98 -10.40
CA ASN A 4 -13.00 -0.58 -10.33
C ASN A 4 -12.19 -1.63 -9.59
N LYS A 5 -10.95 -1.81 -10.01
CA LYS A 5 -10.06 -2.82 -9.47
C LYS A 5 -8.90 -2.18 -8.70
N LEU A 6 -8.71 -2.63 -7.47
CA LEU A 6 -7.67 -2.13 -6.58
C LEU A 6 -6.63 -3.21 -6.35
N LEU A 7 -5.36 -2.88 -6.58
CA LEU A 7 -4.23 -3.74 -6.23
C LEU A 7 -3.66 -3.27 -4.90
N ILE A 8 -3.50 -4.19 -3.96
CA ILE A 8 -2.86 -3.92 -2.66
C ILE A 8 -1.59 -4.78 -2.58
N ILE A 9 -0.46 -4.12 -2.44
CA ILE A 9 0.85 -4.75 -2.40
C ILE A 9 1.46 -4.57 -1.01
N ASN A 10 1.89 -5.68 -0.42
CA ASN A 10 2.51 -5.70 0.91
C ASN A 10 3.92 -6.25 0.79
N GLY A 11 4.88 -5.50 1.30
CA GLY A 11 6.30 -5.77 1.17
C GLY A 11 6.86 -6.77 2.18
N PRO A 12 8.19 -6.90 2.19
CA PRO A 12 8.87 -7.86 3.04
C PRO A 12 8.60 -7.67 4.52
N GLY A 13 8.47 -8.80 5.22
CA GLY A 13 8.20 -8.82 6.66
C GLY A 13 6.74 -8.78 7.02
N LEU A 14 5.84 -8.44 6.08
CA LEU A 14 4.41 -8.34 6.40
C LEU A 14 3.70 -9.68 6.47
N SER A 15 4.36 -10.77 6.10
CA SER A 15 3.82 -12.12 6.31
C SER A 15 3.71 -12.46 7.80
N ASP A 16 4.52 -11.81 8.65
CA ASP A 16 4.49 -12.00 10.10
C ASP A 16 4.38 -10.64 10.78
N LEU A 17 3.20 -10.34 11.31
CA LEU A 17 2.91 -9.08 11.96
C LEU A 17 3.12 -9.09 13.47
N SER A 18 3.71 -10.16 14.02
CA SER A 18 3.95 -10.26 15.46
C SER A 18 4.83 -9.11 15.98
N ASN A 19 5.70 -8.55 15.14
CA ASN A 19 6.54 -7.42 15.52
C ASN A 19 5.74 -6.16 15.86
N TYR A 20 4.49 -6.07 15.42
CA TYR A 20 3.64 -4.91 15.67
C TYR A 20 2.86 -5.04 16.98
N ASN A 21 2.89 -6.19 17.64
CA ASN A 21 2.17 -6.39 18.91
C ASN A 21 2.70 -5.46 20.00
N GLU A 22 3.99 -5.15 19.98
CA GLU A 22 4.62 -4.23 20.93
C GLU A 22 4.18 -2.79 20.77
N THR A 23 3.55 -2.46 19.65
CA THR A 23 3.09 -1.11 19.36
C THR A 23 1.60 -0.92 19.62
N GLY A 24 0.96 -1.88 20.29
CA GLY A 24 -0.45 -1.80 20.65
C GLY A 24 -1.40 -2.40 19.63
N TYR A 25 -0.89 -3.12 18.64
CA TYR A 25 -1.71 -3.78 17.62
C TYR A 25 -1.75 -5.29 17.90
N ASP A 26 -2.20 -5.65 19.10
CA ASP A 26 -2.23 -7.04 19.56
C ASP A 26 -3.07 -7.91 18.63
N ASP A 27 -2.62 -9.15 18.43
CA ASP A 27 -3.30 -10.15 17.60
C ASP A 27 -3.45 -9.78 16.13
N LEU A 28 -2.68 -8.79 15.65
CA LEU A 28 -2.72 -8.41 14.26
C LEU A 28 -2.04 -9.49 13.40
N THR A 29 -2.74 -9.96 12.37
CA THR A 29 -2.18 -10.87 11.36
C THR A 29 -2.48 -10.33 9.97
N LEU A 30 -1.69 -10.77 8.99
CA LEU A 30 -1.94 -10.37 7.61
C LEU A 30 -3.31 -10.84 7.12
N ALA A 31 -3.77 -12.01 7.58
CA ALA A 31 -5.10 -12.52 7.24
C ALA A 31 -6.20 -11.58 7.73
N ILE A 32 -6.05 -11.04 8.94
CA ILE A 32 -7.02 -10.07 9.49
C ILE A 32 -6.99 -8.78 8.66
N VAL A 33 -5.81 -8.30 8.30
CA VAL A 33 -5.68 -7.11 7.45
C VAL A 33 -6.36 -7.34 6.10
N GLN A 34 -6.10 -8.48 5.48
CA GLN A 34 -6.72 -8.83 4.20
C GLN A 34 -8.24 -8.88 4.31
N GLN A 35 -8.77 -9.47 5.38
CA GLN A 35 -10.21 -9.54 5.60
C GLN A 35 -10.82 -8.15 5.73
N LYS A 36 -10.19 -7.27 6.51
CA LYS A 36 -10.68 -5.90 6.68
C LYS A 36 -10.65 -5.11 5.38
N CYS A 37 -9.60 -5.31 4.60
CA CYS A 37 -9.52 -4.69 3.27
C CYS A 37 -10.63 -5.21 2.36
N SER A 38 -10.90 -6.50 2.39
CA SER A 38 -11.96 -7.11 1.59
C SER A 38 -13.33 -6.55 1.95
N GLU A 39 -13.63 -6.45 3.25
CA GLU A 39 -14.89 -5.86 3.73
C GLU A 39 -15.03 -4.41 3.26
N ALA A 40 -13.98 -3.62 3.37
CA ALA A 40 -14.01 -2.22 2.94
C ALA A 40 -14.21 -2.11 1.42
N CYS A 41 -13.51 -2.92 0.65
CA CYS A 41 -13.65 -2.91 -0.81
C CYS A 41 -15.06 -3.32 -1.23
N GLU A 42 -15.62 -4.36 -0.60
CA GLU A 42 -16.99 -4.79 -0.89
C GLU A 42 -18.00 -3.68 -0.63
N SER A 43 -17.81 -2.92 0.46
CA SER A 43 -18.73 -1.85 0.81
C SER A 43 -18.76 -0.74 -0.24
N PHE A 44 -17.70 -0.58 -1.02
CA PHE A 44 -17.59 0.43 -2.09
C PHE A 44 -17.75 -0.15 -3.49
N GLY A 45 -17.97 -1.46 -3.61
CA GLY A 45 -18.06 -2.09 -4.93
C GLY A 45 -16.73 -2.18 -5.66
N LEU A 46 -15.61 -2.20 -4.93
CA LEU A 46 -14.27 -2.37 -5.50
C LEU A 46 -13.90 -3.84 -5.56
N GLU A 47 -13.30 -4.26 -6.66
CA GLU A 47 -12.64 -5.56 -6.73
C GLU A 47 -11.23 -5.42 -6.18
N MET A 48 -10.81 -6.35 -5.33
CA MET A 48 -9.53 -6.29 -4.64
C MET A 48 -8.64 -7.46 -5.03
N ASP A 49 -7.37 -7.17 -5.29
CA ASP A 49 -6.31 -8.18 -5.33
C ASP A 49 -5.31 -7.81 -4.25
N PHE A 50 -5.10 -8.70 -3.28
CA PHE A 50 -4.27 -8.45 -2.10
C PHE A 50 -3.09 -9.40 -2.16
N ARG A 51 -1.88 -8.85 -2.27
CA ARG A 51 -0.66 -9.63 -2.42
C ARG A 51 0.38 -9.25 -1.39
N GLN A 52 1.22 -10.21 -1.04
CA GLN A 52 2.36 -10.01 -0.14
C GLN A 52 3.54 -10.80 -0.69
N ASN A 53 4.72 -10.21 -0.66
CA ASN A 53 5.94 -10.89 -1.06
C ASN A 53 7.12 -10.33 -0.28
N ASP A 54 8.02 -11.22 0.13
CA ASP A 54 9.25 -10.84 0.83
C ASP A 54 10.38 -10.47 -0.14
N ASP A 55 10.21 -10.75 -1.42
CA ASP A 55 11.19 -10.43 -2.46
C ASP A 55 10.80 -9.13 -3.15
N GLU A 56 11.61 -8.11 -2.93
CA GLU A 56 11.40 -6.76 -3.47
C GLU A 56 11.40 -6.74 -5.00
N ALA A 57 12.28 -7.52 -5.62
CA ALA A 57 12.35 -7.59 -7.08
C ALA A 57 11.08 -8.19 -7.67
N GLU A 58 10.50 -9.19 -7.02
CA GLU A 58 9.23 -9.76 -7.45
C GLU A 58 8.08 -8.78 -7.30
N LEU A 59 8.06 -7.99 -6.22
CA LEU A 59 7.03 -6.95 -6.04
C LEU A 59 7.09 -5.92 -7.15
N LEU A 60 8.29 -5.49 -7.51
CA LEU A 60 8.45 -4.54 -8.62
C LEU A 60 8.01 -5.13 -9.95
N SER A 61 8.30 -6.42 -10.17
CA SER A 61 7.83 -7.12 -11.38
C SER A 61 6.30 -7.16 -11.43
N ILE A 62 5.65 -7.44 -10.30
CA ILE A 62 4.19 -7.45 -10.21
C ILE A 62 3.63 -6.08 -10.57
N LEU A 63 4.21 -5.02 -10.04
CA LEU A 63 3.76 -3.66 -10.34
C LEU A 63 3.91 -3.32 -11.81
N ILE A 64 5.04 -3.70 -12.41
CA ILE A 64 5.29 -3.40 -13.82
C ILE A 64 4.38 -4.20 -14.75
N GLU A 65 4.19 -5.50 -14.44
CA GLU A 65 3.46 -6.40 -15.33
C GLU A 65 1.95 -6.32 -15.18
N ASP A 66 1.46 -6.12 -13.95
CA ASP A 66 0.04 -6.28 -13.66
C ASP A 66 -0.72 -4.97 -13.47
N ILE A 67 -0.03 -3.85 -13.26
CA ILE A 67 -0.71 -2.59 -12.91
C ILE A 67 -1.72 -2.13 -13.97
N ASP A 68 -1.50 -2.50 -15.23
CA ASP A 68 -2.42 -2.10 -16.30
C ASP A 68 -3.81 -2.74 -16.13
N ASN A 69 -3.91 -3.81 -15.34
CA ASN A 69 -5.17 -4.48 -15.05
C ASN A 69 -5.93 -3.84 -13.88
N PHE A 70 -5.36 -2.81 -13.26
CA PHE A 70 -5.93 -2.18 -12.07
C PHE A 70 -6.16 -0.69 -12.27
N ASP A 71 -7.08 -0.15 -11.52
CA ASP A 71 -7.42 1.28 -11.56
C ASP A 71 -6.71 2.09 -10.49
N ALA A 72 -6.21 1.44 -9.45
CA ALA A 72 -5.56 2.09 -8.32
C ALA A 72 -4.61 1.14 -7.61
N LEU A 73 -3.72 1.71 -6.80
CA LEU A 73 -2.71 0.96 -6.06
C LEU A 73 -2.64 1.44 -4.60
N ILE A 74 -2.63 0.48 -3.68
CA ILE A 74 -2.18 0.70 -2.30
C ILE A 74 -0.90 -0.09 -2.13
N ILE A 75 0.14 0.56 -1.61
CA ILE A 75 1.42 -0.10 -1.38
C ILE A 75 1.89 0.11 0.06
N ASN A 76 2.22 -0.99 0.74
CA ASN A 76 2.90 -0.95 2.03
C ASN A 76 4.27 -1.59 1.86
N PRO A 77 5.33 -0.79 1.72
CA PRO A 77 6.68 -1.33 1.51
C PRO A 77 7.32 -1.90 2.78
N ALA A 78 6.71 -1.64 3.94
CA ALA A 78 7.09 -2.22 5.24
C ALA A 78 8.57 -2.10 5.57
N GLY A 79 9.27 -3.22 5.70
CA GLY A 79 10.67 -3.27 6.10
C GLY A 79 11.66 -2.57 5.19
N HIS A 80 11.20 -1.97 4.10
CA HIS A 80 12.07 -1.24 3.19
C HIS A 80 12.36 0.19 3.59
N SER A 81 11.94 0.60 4.76
CA SER A 81 12.47 1.84 5.33
C SER A 81 13.99 1.82 5.40
N HIS A 82 14.57 0.61 5.33
CA HIS A 82 16.01 0.42 5.30
C HIS A 82 16.52 -0.11 3.95
N ALA A 83 15.67 -0.06 2.93
CA ALA A 83 16.07 -0.49 1.60
C ALA A 83 17.25 0.34 1.11
N SER A 84 18.09 -0.29 0.29
CA SER A 84 19.15 0.43 -0.38
C SER A 84 18.58 1.60 -1.17
N SER A 85 19.38 2.63 -1.42
CA SER A 85 18.96 3.76 -2.24
C SER A 85 18.51 3.31 -3.62
N ILE A 86 19.09 2.23 -4.14
CA ILE A 86 18.71 1.65 -5.43
C ILE A 86 17.28 1.14 -5.40
N GLY A 87 16.90 0.42 -4.33
CA GLY A 87 15.54 -0.09 -4.18
C GLY A 87 14.51 1.04 -4.10
N LEU A 88 14.81 2.08 -3.33
CA LEU A 88 13.94 3.25 -3.22
C LEU A 88 13.78 3.95 -4.57
N ASP A 89 14.86 4.08 -5.33
CA ASP A 89 14.81 4.72 -6.65
C ASP A 89 13.97 3.92 -7.64
N MET A 90 14.04 2.58 -7.58
CA MET A 90 13.23 1.72 -8.42
C MET A 90 11.75 1.86 -8.11
N TYR A 91 11.38 1.86 -6.83
CA TYR A 91 10.01 2.09 -6.42
C TYR A 91 9.51 3.45 -6.89
N SER A 92 10.31 4.49 -6.69
CA SER A 92 9.95 5.84 -7.13
C SER A 92 9.68 5.91 -8.62
N THR A 93 10.51 5.28 -9.43
CA THR A 93 10.37 5.27 -10.88
C THR A 93 9.07 4.58 -11.29
N VAL A 94 8.80 3.41 -10.73
CA VAL A 94 7.57 2.65 -11.06
C VAL A 94 6.33 3.40 -10.60
N ILE A 95 6.35 3.93 -9.38
CA ILE A 95 5.20 4.65 -8.82
C ILE A 95 4.91 5.92 -9.63
N ASN A 96 5.95 6.64 -10.05
CA ASN A 96 5.77 7.83 -10.88
C ASN A 96 5.12 7.49 -12.22
N LYS A 97 5.48 6.37 -12.81
CA LYS A 97 4.82 5.89 -14.02
C LYS A 97 3.33 5.66 -13.80
N ILE A 98 2.99 5.04 -12.69
CA ILE A 98 1.60 4.71 -12.35
C ILE A 98 0.80 5.99 -12.13
N THR A 99 1.33 6.94 -11.36
CA THR A 99 0.63 8.21 -11.11
C THR A 99 0.49 9.03 -12.39
N ASN A 100 1.46 8.96 -13.29
CA ASN A 100 1.39 9.66 -14.58
C ASN A 100 0.32 9.08 -15.50
N GLN A 101 -0.11 7.85 -15.27
CA GLN A 101 -1.24 7.26 -15.97
C GLN A 101 -2.59 7.71 -15.39
N GLY A 102 -2.58 8.57 -14.37
CA GLY A 102 -3.79 9.04 -13.71
C GLY A 102 -4.36 8.10 -12.67
N LYS A 103 -3.64 7.05 -12.31
CA LYS A 103 -4.11 6.09 -11.30
C LYS A 103 -3.79 6.57 -9.90
N PRO A 104 -4.76 6.60 -8.97
CA PRO A 104 -4.48 6.94 -7.58
C PRO A 104 -3.53 5.93 -6.95
N VAL A 105 -2.55 6.42 -6.20
CA VAL A 105 -1.63 5.59 -5.42
C VAL A 105 -1.59 6.10 -3.99
N VAL A 106 -1.71 5.20 -3.02
CA VAL A 106 -1.59 5.54 -1.60
C VAL A 106 -0.56 4.61 -0.97
N GLU A 107 0.41 5.19 -0.29
CA GLU A 107 1.32 4.44 0.56
C GLU A 107 0.70 4.27 1.94
N VAL A 108 0.73 3.03 2.46
CA VAL A 108 0.18 2.69 3.78
C VAL A 108 1.27 2.16 4.68
N ARG A 109 1.25 2.59 5.93
CA ARG A 109 2.10 2.03 6.98
C ARG A 109 1.25 1.72 8.20
N ILE A 110 1.51 0.58 8.83
CA ILE A 110 0.77 0.16 10.03
C ILE A 110 1.14 1.06 11.20
N GLU A 111 2.43 1.32 11.39
CA GLU A 111 2.91 2.14 12.49
C GLU A 111 3.31 3.54 12.03
N ASN A 112 3.56 4.41 12.98
CA ASN A 112 4.05 5.77 12.70
C ASN A 112 5.54 5.70 12.37
N ILE A 113 5.88 5.81 11.09
CA ILE A 113 7.27 5.72 10.63
C ILE A 113 8.12 6.92 11.06
N PHE A 114 7.49 8.06 11.35
CA PHE A 114 8.21 9.28 11.73
C PHE A 114 8.75 9.24 13.15
N LYS A 115 8.30 8.28 13.94
CA LYS A 115 8.78 8.10 15.31
C LYS A 115 10.25 7.68 15.36
N GLN A 116 10.75 7.02 14.33
CA GLN A 116 12.15 6.64 14.17
C GLN A 116 12.74 7.51 13.09
N GLY A 117 13.63 8.40 13.44
CA GLY A 117 14.04 9.55 12.62
C GLY A 117 14.58 9.27 11.22
N ASN A 118 14.87 8.01 10.88
CA ASN A 118 15.42 7.65 9.55
C ASN A 118 14.36 7.14 8.58
N ASN A 119 13.13 6.94 9.05
CA ASN A 119 12.06 6.43 8.20
C ASN A 119 11.32 7.58 7.53
N LYS A 120 11.01 7.40 6.26
CA LYS A 120 10.26 8.39 5.49
C LYS A 120 9.44 7.69 4.42
N PRO A 121 8.41 8.38 3.87
CA PRO A 121 7.64 7.81 2.77
C PRO A 121 8.49 7.53 1.54
N LEU A 122 8.02 6.60 0.70
CA LEU A 122 8.69 6.27 -0.56
C LEU A 122 8.77 7.47 -1.49
N GLN A 123 7.76 8.33 -1.45
CA GLN A 123 7.67 9.49 -2.33
C GLN A 123 7.63 10.77 -1.53
N GLY A 124 8.24 11.82 -2.06
CA GLY A 124 8.19 13.14 -1.46
C GLY A 124 6.79 13.77 -1.56
N PRO A 125 6.57 14.87 -0.83
CA PRO A 125 5.24 15.48 -0.76
C PRO A 125 4.73 16.01 -2.10
N GLU A 126 5.59 16.31 -3.05
CA GLU A 126 5.19 16.81 -4.38
C GLU A 126 4.82 15.71 -5.36
N SER A 127 4.92 14.44 -4.99
CA SER A 127 4.70 13.32 -5.90
C SER A 127 3.23 13.07 -6.25
N GLY A 128 2.31 13.59 -5.46
CA GLY A 128 0.88 13.29 -5.62
C GLY A 128 0.44 11.96 -5.03
N VAL A 129 1.36 11.19 -4.45
CA VAL A 129 1.05 9.93 -3.76
C VAL A 129 0.48 10.25 -2.38
N GLY A 130 -0.68 9.67 -2.04
CA GLY A 130 -1.24 9.79 -0.71
C GLY A 130 -0.45 8.98 0.31
N PHE A 131 -0.57 9.34 1.58
CA PHE A 131 0.10 8.63 2.66
C PHE A 131 -0.84 8.47 3.85
N VAL A 132 -0.98 7.24 4.36
CA VAL A 132 -1.73 6.95 5.58
C VAL A 132 -0.87 6.05 6.45
N GLY A 133 -0.58 6.47 7.67
CA GLY A 133 0.26 5.68 8.56
C GLY A 133 -0.08 5.89 10.03
N GLY A 134 0.31 4.93 10.86
CA GLY A 134 0.17 5.04 12.30
C GLY A 134 -1.17 4.62 12.88
N LEU A 135 -2.05 4.03 12.08
CA LEU A 135 -3.41 3.68 12.51
C LEU A 135 -3.68 2.17 12.50
N GLY A 136 -2.63 1.35 12.49
CA GLY A 136 -2.77 -0.08 12.41
C GLY A 136 -3.43 -0.50 11.11
N MET A 137 -4.32 -1.49 11.15
CA MET A 137 -5.05 -1.93 9.96
C MET A 137 -6.01 -0.87 9.44
N HIS A 138 -6.42 0.09 10.26
CA HIS A 138 -7.28 1.18 9.81
C HIS A 138 -6.58 2.09 8.81
N SER A 139 -5.26 2.06 8.75
CA SER A 139 -4.52 2.77 7.71
C SER A 139 -4.94 2.28 6.32
N TYR A 140 -5.09 0.96 6.17
CA TYR A 140 -5.59 0.37 4.92
C TYR A 140 -7.03 0.78 4.62
N VAL A 141 -7.89 0.75 5.62
CA VAL A 141 -9.31 1.09 5.44
C VAL A 141 -9.48 2.53 4.98
N LEU A 142 -8.75 3.46 5.61
CA LEU A 142 -8.78 4.86 5.20
C LEU A 142 -8.22 5.07 3.79
N ALA A 143 -7.17 4.35 3.43
CA ALA A 143 -6.60 4.40 2.08
C ALA A 143 -7.62 3.93 1.04
N ILE A 144 -8.32 2.83 1.32
CA ILE A 144 -9.35 2.29 0.44
C ILE A 144 -10.48 3.32 0.25
N LYS A 145 -10.94 3.92 1.33
CA LYS A 145 -11.97 4.95 1.27
C LYS A 145 -11.52 6.15 0.42
N SER A 146 -10.30 6.59 0.60
CA SER A 146 -9.73 7.70 -0.15
C SER A 146 -9.64 7.37 -1.65
N ILE A 147 -9.20 6.16 -1.97
CA ILE A 147 -9.12 5.70 -3.35
C ILE A 147 -10.51 5.65 -3.99
N ASN A 148 -11.49 5.13 -3.27
CA ASN A 148 -12.86 5.09 -3.78
C ASN A 148 -13.35 6.50 -4.11
N ASN A 149 -13.09 7.46 -3.22
CA ASN A 149 -13.48 8.86 -3.46
C ASN A 149 -12.83 9.41 -4.74
N LYS A 150 -11.55 9.13 -4.94
CA LYS A 150 -10.84 9.59 -6.14
C LYS A 150 -11.35 8.94 -7.41
N LEU A 151 -11.70 7.66 -7.37
CA LEU A 151 -12.19 6.95 -8.54
C LEU A 151 -13.61 7.36 -8.91
N THR A 152 -14.43 7.74 -7.93
CA THR A 152 -15.83 8.11 -8.17
C THR A 152 -16.02 9.59 -8.47
N ASN A 153 -15.07 10.43 -8.13
CA ASN A 153 -15.15 11.89 -8.32
C ASN A 153 -14.26 12.39 -9.46
N LYS A 154 -14.07 11.57 -10.46
CA LYS A 154 -13.31 11.98 -11.65
C LYS A 154 -14.12 12.94 -12.51
#